data_658a4ded6f91f3f108b1777920e8492d
#
_entry.id   658a4ded6f91f3f108b1777920e8492d
#
_cell.length_a   1.000
_cell.length_b   1.000
_cell.length_c   1.000
_cell.angle_alpha   90.00
_cell.angle_beta   90.00
_cell.angle_gamma   90.00
#
_symmetry.space_group_name_H-M   'P 1'
#
loop_
_entity.id
_entity.type
_entity.pdbx_description
1 polymer ?
#
loop_
_entity_poly.entity_id
_entity_poly.type
_entity_poly.pdbx_seq_one_letter_code
_entity_poly.pdbx_strand_id
1 'polypeptide(L)'
;MGKKGIRYCILMCGCIVMLLILNLIMGSVSIPFSATLHVIFPFLHDEVTSNLLTIHPSWEYIIMESRLPQALTALLTGAALSACGLLLQTAFRNPLAGPGIFGISSGAGLGVALVMLLLGGSVTTAAFSVSGFLAILLAAFVGAMLITLLLFFFSSMVRSSILLLIIGIMVGYVANSIISILNFYATEEGVKSYLVWGMGNFGGVSMAQMPLFASIVLLGLLAALLMMKPLNALLLGEQYAENLGINVQRTRNFLLIITGLLMAITTAFCGPIAFIGLAVPHIARLLLNTDNHLSLLPATMLTGAAVALLCNLLCILPGELGILPLNAVTPLLGAPIIIYVIMKNK
;
A
#
# COMPACT_ATOMS: atom_id res chain seq x y z
N MET A 1 5.38 24.91 -2.96
CA MET A 1 5.70 24.24 -1.69
C MET A 1 6.38 25.24 -0.75
N GLY A 2 5.93 25.41 0.49
CA GLY A 2 6.54 26.35 1.44
C GLY A 2 7.88 25.81 2.00
N LYS A 3 8.74 26.70 2.54
CA LYS A 3 10.06 26.32 3.11
C LYS A 3 9.98 25.17 4.14
N LYS A 4 8.92 25.14 4.97
CA LYS A 4 8.67 24.03 5.93
C LYS A 4 8.43 22.70 5.22
N GLY A 5 7.65 22.68 4.15
CA GLY A 5 7.38 21.46 3.39
C GLY A 5 8.63 20.87 2.72
N ILE A 6 9.49 21.74 2.17
CA ILE A 6 10.75 21.30 1.55
C ILE A 6 11.67 20.67 2.61
N ARG A 7 11.85 21.34 3.78
CA ARG A 7 12.67 20.81 4.88
C ARG A 7 12.15 19.47 5.37
N TYR A 8 10.83 19.32 5.49
CA TYR A 8 10.21 18.06 5.90
C TYR A 8 10.47 16.93 4.88
N CYS A 9 10.32 17.20 3.59
CA CYS A 9 10.59 16.20 2.56
C CYS A 9 12.06 15.76 2.55
N ILE A 10 13.01 16.70 2.74
CA ILE A 10 14.45 16.38 2.84
C ILE A 10 14.70 15.46 4.05
N LEU A 11 14.12 15.79 5.21
CA LEU A 11 14.24 14.98 6.43
C LEU A 11 13.65 13.58 6.23
N MET A 12 12.46 13.48 5.61
CA MET A 12 11.84 12.19 5.30
C MET A 12 12.66 11.37 4.30
N CYS A 13 13.26 11.99 3.29
CA CYS A 13 14.18 11.28 2.38
C CYS A 13 15.38 10.71 3.13
N GLY A 14 16.00 11.46 4.04
CA GLY A 14 17.07 10.97 4.91
C GLY A 14 16.62 9.79 5.79
N CYS A 15 15.42 9.90 6.38
CA CYS A 15 14.82 8.82 7.17
C CYS A 15 14.56 7.56 6.34
N ILE A 16 14.04 7.72 5.11
CA ILE A 16 13.80 6.61 4.18
C ILE A 16 15.12 5.90 3.82
N VAL A 17 16.16 6.66 3.50
CA VAL A 17 17.49 6.07 3.19
C VAL A 17 18.02 5.28 4.38
N MET A 18 17.94 5.84 5.58
CA MET A 18 18.34 5.14 6.81
C MET A 18 17.53 3.84 7.02
N LEU A 19 16.20 3.92 6.89
CA LEU A 19 15.32 2.75 7.05
C LEU A 19 15.53 1.69 5.96
N LEU A 20 15.83 2.10 4.72
CA LEU A 20 16.20 1.18 3.64
C LEU A 20 17.47 0.42 4.00
N ILE A 21 18.52 1.13 4.42
CA ILE A 21 19.78 0.51 4.85
C ILE A 21 19.53 -0.48 5.98
N LEU A 22 18.74 -0.11 6.98
CA LEU A 22 18.38 -1.01 8.10
C LEU A 22 17.63 -2.26 7.63
N ASN A 23 16.67 -2.13 6.70
CA ASN A 23 15.93 -3.26 6.13
C ASN A 23 16.84 -4.21 5.32
N LEU A 24 17.93 -3.71 4.74
CA LEU A 24 18.89 -4.53 3.99
C LEU A 24 19.88 -5.26 4.91
N ILE A 25 20.21 -4.67 6.06
CA ILE A 25 21.13 -5.27 7.03
C ILE A 25 20.42 -6.27 7.94
N MET A 26 19.26 -5.86 8.47
CA MET A 26 18.51 -6.66 9.46
C MET A 26 17.66 -7.71 8.77
N GLY A 27 17.63 -8.92 9.34
CA GLY A 27 16.84 -10.04 8.83
C GLY A 27 17.09 -11.30 9.64
N SER A 28 16.42 -12.41 9.28
CA SER A 28 16.59 -13.71 9.92
C SER A 28 18.02 -14.26 9.83
N VAL A 29 18.78 -13.85 8.81
CA VAL A 29 20.20 -14.18 8.66
C VAL A 29 21.01 -12.92 8.96
N SER A 30 21.98 -12.99 9.88
CA SER A 30 22.87 -11.89 10.17
C SER A 30 23.91 -11.72 9.04
N ILE A 31 23.81 -10.62 8.29
CA ILE A 31 24.76 -10.27 7.23
C ILE A 31 25.53 -9.04 7.69
N PRO A 32 26.88 -9.07 7.67
CA PRO A 32 27.70 -7.92 8.04
C PRO A 32 27.39 -6.69 7.19
N PHE A 33 27.42 -5.52 7.81
CA PHE A 33 27.18 -4.25 7.09
C PHE A 33 28.11 -4.06 5.89
N SER A 34 29.40 -4.40 6.07
CA SER A 34 30.40 -4.34 5.00
C SER A 34 30.03 -5.19 3.80
N ALA A 35 29.53 -6.43 4.02
CA ALA A 35 29.09 -7.31 2.94
C ALA A 35 27.84 -6.75 2.22
N THR A 36 26.88 -6.19 2.97
CA THR A 36 25.70 -5.55 2.38
C THR A 36 26.08 -4.35 1.51
N LEU A 37 27.02 -3.52 1.97
CA LEU A 37 27.49 -2.35 1.22
C LEU A 37 28.21 -2.76 -0.07
N HIS A 38 29.00 -3.82 -0.01
CA HIS A 38 29.72 -4.35 -1.16
C HIS A 38 28.78 -4.91 -2.24
N VAL A 39 27.73 -5.63 -1.83
CA VAL A 39 26.74 -6.20 -2.76
C VAL A 39 25.95 -5.08 -3.48
N ILE A 40 25.59 -4.00 -2.76
CA ILE A 40 24.78 -2.92 -3.33
C ILE A 40 25.63 -1.95 -4.18
N PHE A 41 26.87 -1.69 -3.77
CA PHE A 41 27.78 -0.73 -4.40
C PHE A 41 29.12 -1.38 -4.75
N PRO A 42 29.17 -2.34 -5.70
CA PRO A 42 30.41 -3.04 -6.05
C PRO A 42 31.50 -2.11 -6.59
N PHE A 43 31.12 -0.93 -7.10
CA PHE A 43 32.03 0.06 -7.66
C PHE A 43 32.73 0.96 -6.63
N LEU A 44 32.36 0.90 -5.36
CA LEU A 44 32.93 1.73 -4.29
C LEU A 44 34.18 1.09 -3.61
N HIS A 45 34.55 -0.12 -4.00
CA HIS A 45 35.61 -0.86 -3.33
C HIS A 45 36.79 -1.15 -4.29
N ASP A 46 38.01 -0.84 -3.82
CA ASP A 46 39.27 -1.20 -4.49
C ASP A 46 39.50 -2.73 -4.42
N GLU A 47 40.20 -3.28 -5.41
CA GLU A 47 40.56 -4.71 -5.51
C GLU A 47 41.23 -5.28 -4.24
N VAL A 48 41.89 -4.43 -3.43
CA VAL A 48 42.55 -4.81 -2.19
C VAL A 48 41.56 -5.20 -1.09
N THR A 49 40.37 -4.57 -1.06
CA THR A 49 39.34 -4.83 -0.05
C THR A 49 38.48 -6.03 -0.43
N SER A 50 38.32 -6.33 -1.72
CA SER A 50 37.57 -7.48 -2.22
C SER A 50 38.22 -8.84 -1.85
N ASN A 51 39.55 -8.87 -1.73
CA ASN A 51 40.29 -10.09 -1.34
C ASN A 51 40.23 -10.41 0.18
N LEU A 52 39.81 -9.44 1.01
CA LEU A 52 39.71 -9.62 2.48
C LEU A 52 38.29 -10.01 2.94
N LEU A 53 37.28 -9.78 2.11
CA LEU A 53 35.89 -10.14 2.42
C LEU A 53 35.48 -11.35 1.57
N THR A 54 35.55 -12.55 2.14
CA THR A 54 34.91 -13.73 1.55
C THR A 54 33.40 -13.56 1.60
N ILE A 55 32.82 -12.95 0.52
CA ILE A 55 31.36 -12.81 0.42
C ILE A 55 30.79 -14.18 0.12
N HIS A 56 29.98 -14.67 1.04
CA HIS A 56 29.27 -15.92 0.84
C HIS A 56 28.24 -15.73 -0.29
N PRO A 57 28.20 -16.57 -1.35
CA PRO A 57 27.24 -16.39 -2.46
C PRO A 57 25.79 -16.32 -2.03
N SER A 58 25.45 -16.97 -0.89
CA SER A 58 24.11 -16.91 -0.30
C SER A 58 23.72 -15.50 0.20
N TRP A 59 24.67 -14.66 0.62
CA TRP A 59 24.38 -13.31 1.09
C TRP A 59 23.97 -12.40 -0.04
N GLU A 60 24.63 -12.49 -1.19
CA GLU A 60 24.25 -11.75 -2.41
C GLU A 60 22.83 -12.10 -2.84
N TYR A 61 22.51 -13.40 -2.89
CA TYR A 61 21.16 -13.87 -3.21
C TYR A 61 20.10 -13.35 -2.21
N ILE A 62 20.37 -13.43 -0.91
CA ILE A 62 19.44 -12.95 0.12
C ILE A 62 19.20 -11.44 0.00
N ILE A 63 20.25 -10.66 -0.25
CA ILE A 63 20.13 -9.21 -0.38
C ILE A 63 19.37 -8.85 -1.65
N MET A 64 19.76 -9.38 -2.80
CA MET A 64 19.23 -8.97 -4.10
C MET A 64 17.86 -9.57 -4.44
N GLU A 65 17.59 -10.83 -4.06
CA GLU A 65 16.36 -11.52 -4.42
C GLU A 65 15.30 -11.54 -3.31
N SER A 66 15.68 -11.17 -2.06
CA SER A 66 14.73 -11.16 -0.95
C SER A 66 14.61 -9.79 -0.29
N ARG A 67 15.68 -9.25 0.31
CA ARG A 67 15.61 -8.04 1.13
C ARG A 67 15.36 -6.78 0.31
N LEU A 68 16.05 -6.62 -0.79
CA LEU A 68 15.94 -5.42 -1.65
C LEU A 68 14.53 -5.33 -2.28
N PRO A 69 13.99 -6.38 -2.93
CA PRO A 69 12.62 -6.34 -3.44
C PRO A 69 11.60 -6.08 -2.34
N GLN A 70 11.73 -6.72 -1.17
CA GLN A 70 10.83 -6.52 -0.03
C GLN A 70 10.86 -5.07 0.49
N ALA A 71 12.03 -4.46 0.63
CA ALA A 71 12.18 -3.08 1.07
C ALA A 71 11.62 -2.09 0.03
N LEU A 72 11.89 -2.30 -1.26
CA LEU A 72 11.32 -1.49 -2.34
C LEU A 72 9.80 -1.62 -2.40
N THR A 73 9.27 -2.82 -2.22
CA THR A 73 7.83 -3.07 -2.16
C THR A 73 7.20 -2.34 -0.99
N ALA A 74 7.81 -2.39 0.21
CA ALA A 74 7.35 -1.65 1.38
C ALA A 74 7.32 -0.14 1.12
N LEU A 75 8.38 0.41 0.55
CA LEU A 75 8.50 1.84 0.21
C LEU A 75 7.37 2.27 -0.74
N LEU A 76 7.22 1.56 -1.86
CA LEU A 76 6.25 1.91 -2.90
C LEU A 76 4.81 1.72 -2.41
N THR A 77 4.52 0.61 -1.72
CA THR A 77 3.21 0.33 -1.15
C THR A 77 2.83 1.34 -0.08
N GLY A 78 3.76 1.71 0.80
CA GLY A 78 3.53 2.71 1.83
C GLY A 78 3.19 4.09 1.24
N ALA A 79 3.92 4.52 0.21
CA ALA A 79 3.63 5.75 -0.53
C ALA A 79 2.26 5.68 -1.22
N ALA A 80 1.93 4.55 -1.87
CA ALA A 80 0.66 4.37 -2.57
C ALA A 80 -0.54 4.40 -1.63
N LEU A 81 -0.52 3.59 -0.56
CA LEU A 81 -1.63 3.50 0.39
C LEU A 81 -1.87 4.82 1.12
N SER A 82 -0.80 5.52 1.52
CA SER A 82 -0.92 6.81 2.19
C SER A 82 -1.46 7.90 1.26
N ALA A 83 -1.03 7.91 -0.01
CA ALA A 83 -1.62 8.77 -1.03
C ALA A 83 -3.11 8.48 -1.22
N CYS A 84 -3.50 7.21 -1.40
CA CYS A 84 -4.91 6.80 -1.50
C CYS A 84 -5.72 7.29 -0.30
N GLY A 85 -5.19 7.15 0.90
CA GLY A 85 -5.85 7.64 2.12
C GLY A 85 -6.11 9.14 2.08
N LEU A 86 -5.09 9.94 1.76
CA LEU A 86 -5.23 11.39 1.67
C LEU A 86 -6.22 11.82 0.59
N LEU A 87 -6.16 11.19 -0.59
CA LEU A 87 -7.07 11.46 -1.69
C LEU A 87 -8.53 11.21 -1.29
N LEU A 88 -8.80 10.06 -0.65
CA LEU A 88 -10.14 9.67 -0.22
C LEU A 88 -10.63 10.53 0.95
N GLN A 89 -9.80 10.81 1.95
CA GLN A 89 -10.15 11.71 3.06
C GLN A 89 -10.57 13.08 2.57
N THR A 90 -9.89 13.62 1.55
CA THR A 90 -10.22 14.91 0.96
C THR A 90 -11.46 14.82 0.09
N ALA A 91 -11.56 13.82 -0.80
CA ALA A 91 -12.70 13.66 -1.71
C ALA A 91 -14.03 13.47 -0.97
N PHE A 92 -14.00 12.75 0.15
CA PHE A 92 -15.19 12.44 0.96
C PHE A 92 -15.34 13.34 2.18
N ARG A 93 -14.45 14.30 2.39
CA ARG A 93 -14.44 15.21 3.54
C ARG A 93 -14.61 14.47 4.86
N ASN A 94 -14.03 13.30 4.92
CA ASN A 94 -14.11 12.43 6.09
C ASN A 94 -12.69 12.01 6.49
N PRO A 95 -12.18 12.45 7.64
CA PRO A 95 -10.84 12.11 8.09
C PRO A 95 -10.65 10.62 8.36
N LEU A 96 -11.74 9.87 8.52
CA LEU A 96 -11.73 8.42 8.70
C LEU A 96 -11.88 7.65 7.39
N ALA A 97 -12.04 8.31 6.24
CA ALA A 97 -12.11 7.66 4.95
C ALA A 97 -10.75 7.03 4.59
N GLY A 98 -10.58 5.77 4.94
CA GLY A 98 -9.40 4.99 4.53
C GLY A 98 -9.68 4.15 3.28
N PRO A 99 -8.65 3.77 2.53
CA PRO A 99 -8.82 3.01 1.29
C PRO A 99 -9.52 1.65 1.48
N GLY A 100 -9.38 1.02 2.65
CA GLY A 100 -10.04 -0.25 2.97
C GLY A 100 -11.56 -0.12 3.18
N ILE A 101 -12.08 1.07 3.51
CA ILE A 101 -13.52 1.28 3.80
C ILE A 101 -14.37 1.18 2.52
N PHE A 102 -13.81 1.49 1.36
CA PHE A 102 -14.52 1.47 0.07
C PHE A 102 -14.76 0.07 -0.51
N GLY A 103 -14.41 -1.00 0.21
CA GLY A 103 -14.62 -2.37 -0.23
C GLY A 103 -13.67 -2.83 -1.34
N ILE A 104 -12.74 -2.00 -1.81
CA ILE A 104 -11.78 -2.36 -2.88
C ILE A 104 -10.91 -3.54 -2.44
N SER A 105 -10.39 -3.50 -1.20
CA SER A 105 -9.64 -4.63 -0.62
C SER A 105 -10.51 -5.86 -0.41
N SER A 106 -11.80 -5.68 -0.06
CA SER A 106 -12.75 -6.80 0.04
C SER A 106 -13.02 -7.43 -1.32
N GLY A 107 -13.06 -6.63 -2.39
CA GLY A 107 -13.13 -7.13 -3.76
C GLY A 107 -11.91 -7.98 -4.15
N ALA A 108 -10.71 -7.49 -3.83
CA ALA A 108 -9.49 -8.28 -3.99
C ALA A 108 -9.57 -9.60 -3.21
N GLY A 109 -9.97 -9.52 -1.93
CA GLY A 109 -10.15 -10.69 -1.06
C GLY A 109 -11.18 -11.68 -1.61
N LEU A 110 -12.28 -11.20 -2.20
CA LEU A 110 -13.27 -12.06 -2.85
C LEU A 110 -12.68 -12.78 -4.08
N GLY A 111 -11.93 -12.06 -4.92
CA GLY A 111 -11.24 -12.68 -6.05
C GLY A 111 -10.29 -13.80 -5.61
N VAL A 112 -9.48 -13.52 -4.58
CA VAL A 112 -8.55 -14.52 -4.02
C VAL A 112 -9.29 -15.69 -3.36
N ALA A 113 -10.38 -15.41 -2.63
CA ALA A 113 -11.21 -16.44 -2.02
C ALA A 113 -11.77 -17.39 -3.07
N LEU A 114 -12.26 -16.89 -4.21
CA LEU A 114 -12.72 -17.72 -5.31
C LEU A 114 -11.64 -18.68 -5.83
N VAL A 115 -10.41 -18.19 -5.96
CA VAL A 115 -9.29 -19.03 -6.45
C VAL A 115 -8.79 -20.00 -5.39
N MET A 116 -8.55 -19.55 -4.16
CA MET A 116 -7.96 -20.39 -3.10
C MET A 116 -8.97 -21.37 -2.51
N LEU A 117 -10.22 -20.94 -2.28
CA LEU A 117 -11.20 -21.73 -1.54
C LEU A 117 -12.03 -22.65 -2.44
N LEU A 118 -12.35 -22.23 -3.68
CA LEU A 118 -13.13 -23.04 -4.62
C LEU A 118 -12.25 -23.84 -5.60
N LEU A 119 -11.18 -23.22 -6.11
CA LEU A 119 -10.39 -23.79 -7.21
C LEU A 119 -9.06 -24.40 -6.73
N GLY A 120 -8.84 -24.52 -5.41
CA GLY A 120 -7.64 -25.13 -4.86
C GLY A 120 -6.33 -24.41 -5.22
N GLY A 121 -6.39 -23.10 -5.44
CA GLY A 121 -5.22 -22.26 -5.73
C GLY A 121 -4.76 -22.28 -7.20
N SER A 122 -5.46 -22.94 -8.11
CA SER A 122 -5.13 -22.96 -9.55
C SER A 122 -6.38 -22.82 -10.42
N VAL A 123 -6.24 -22.20 -11.59
CA VAL A 123 -7.30 -22.10 -12.59
C VAL A 123 -6.85 -22.88 -13.83
N THR A 124 -7.39 -24.07 -14.00
CA THR A 124 -7.11 -24.98 -15.14
C THR A 124 -8.35 -25.17 -15.98
N THR A 125 -8.25 -24.84 -17.27
CA THR A 125 -9.25 -25.16 -18.29
C THR A 125 -8.58 -25.94 -19.40
N ALA A 126 -9.36 -26.58 -20.28
CA ALA A 126 -8.85 -27.36 -21.41
C ALA A 126 -7.89 -26.59 -22.34
N ALA A 127 -7.99 -25.23 -22.37
CA ALA A 127 -7.19 -24.34 -23.23
C ALA A 127 -6.17 -23.51 -22.47
N PHE A 128 -6.26 -23.43 -21.14
CA PHE A 128 -5.47 -22.49 -20.35
C PHE A 128 -5.20 -23.03 -18.94
N SER A 129 -3.97 -22.93 -18.49
CA SER A 129 -3.59 -23.27 -17.11
C SER A 129 -2.82 -22.10 -16.50
N VAL A 130 -3.44 -21.46 -15.49
CA VAL A 130 -2.80 -20.44 -14.65
C VAL A 130 -2.73 -20.98 -13.25
N SER A 131 -1.55 -21.26 -12.76
CA SER A 131 -1.34 -21.90 -11.46
C SER A 131 -0.71 -20.96 -10.43
N GLY A 132 -0.98 -21.24 -9.16
CA GLY A 132 -0.30 -20.66 -8.04
C GLY A 132 -0.43 -19.15 -7.92
N PHE A 133 0.70 -18.49 -7.71
CA PHE A 133 0.79 -17.07 -7.40
C PHE A 133 0.14 -16.16 -8.47
N LEU A 134 0.34 -16.46 -9.76
CA LEU A 134 -0.21 -15.63 -10.84
C LEU A 134 -1.75 -15.65 -10.87
N ALA A 135 -2.37 -16.81 -10.61
CA ALA A 135 -3.82 -16.90 -10.52
C ALA A 135 -4.38 -16.05 -9.37
N ILE A 136 -3.74 -16.10 -8.20
CA ILE A 136 -4.10 -15.32 -7.02
C ILE A 136 -3.94 -13.83 -7.29
N LEU A 137 -2.81 -13.43 -7.89
CA LEU A 137 -2.51 -12.04 -8.22
C LEU A 137 -3.54 -11.46 -9.19
N LEU A 138 -3.84 -12.16 -10.27
CA LEU A 138 -4.83 -11.74 -11.26
C LEU A 138 -6.23 -11.67 -10.65
N ALA A 139 -6.62 -12.67 -9.84
CA ALA A 139 -7.91 -12.70 -9.17
C ALA A 139 -8.08 -11.55 -8.18
N ALA A 140 -7.04 -11.25 -7.39
CA ALA A 140 -7.03 -10.10 -6.49
C ALA A 140 -7.17 -8.78 -7.25
N PHE A 141 -6.38 -8.61 -8.32
CA PHE A 141 -6.41 -7.40 -9.13
C PHE A 141 -7.77 -7.21 -9.81
N VAL A 142 -8.30 -8.25 -10.44
CA VAL A 142 -9.62 -8.21 -11.11
C VAL A 142 -10.72 -7.94 -10.09
N GLY A 143 -10.72 -8.62 -8.93
CA GLY A 143 -11.70 -8.39 -7.88
C GLY A 143 -11.70 -6.95 -7.36
N ALA A 144 -10.52 -6.36 -7.13
CA ALA A 144 -10.38 -4.96 -6.73
C ALA A 144 -10.87 -4.01 -7.82
N MET A 145 -10.52 -4.28 -9.08
CA MET A 145 -10.94 -3.45 -10.22
C MET A 145 -12.45 -3.52 -10.47
N LEU A 146 -13.09 -4.67 -10.28
CA LEU A 146 -14.54 -4.81 -10.38
C LEU A 146 -15.26 -3.94 -9.35
N ILE A 147 -14.81 -3.95 -8.09
CA ILE A 147 -15.38 -3.06 -7.07
C ILE A 147 -15.12 -1.59 -7.40
N THR A 148 -13.92 -1.25 -7.90
CA THR A 148 -13.60 0.12 -8.33
C THR A 148 -14.52 0.58 -9.47
N LEU A 149 -14.75 -0.25 -10.47
CA LEU A 149 -15.68 0.03 -11.57
C LEU A 149 -17.14 0.17 -11.10
N LEU A 150 -17.55 -0.66 -10.14
CA LEU A 150 -18.87 -0.57 -9.52
C LEU A 150 -19.03 0.77 -8.78
N LEU A 151 -18.04 1.17 -7.99
CA LEU A 151 -18.03 2.48 -7.33
C LEU A 151 -18.03 3.64 -8.31
N PHE A 152 -17.27 3.53 -9.39
CA PHE A 152 -17.26 4.51 -10.47
C PHE A 152 -18.64 4.65 -11.12
N PHE A 153 -19.31 3.52 -11.39
CA PHE A 153 -20.68 3.52 -11.91
C PHE A 153 -21.65 4.23 -10.95
N PHE A 154 -21.64 3.86 -9.65
CA PHE A 154 -22.46 4.54 -8.66
C PHE A 154 -22.09 6.02 -8.48
N SER A 155 -20.82 6.37 -8.61
CA SER A 155 -20.38 7.76 -8.56
C SER A 155 -21.03 8.63 -9.62
N SER A 156 -21.38 8.08 -10.79
CA SER A 156 -22.09 8.82 -11.82
C SER A 156 -23.58 9.03 -11.50
N MET A 157 -24.17 8.16 -10.69
CA MET A 157 -25.60 8.21 -10.32
C MET A 157 -25.85 9.03 -9.06
N VAL A 158 -24.89 9.03 -8.12
CA VAL A 158 -25.01 9.62 -6.80
C VAL A 158 -24.19 10.91 -6.69
N ARG A 159 -24.86 12.04 -6.41
CA ARG A 159 -24.18 13.33 -6.24
C ARG A 159 -23.52 13.48 -4.87
N SER A 160 -24.07 12.83 -3.84
CA SER A 160 -23.56 12.95 -2.46
C SER A 160 -22.35 12.05 -2.23
N SER A 161 -21.25 12.65 -1.79
CA SER A 161 -20.03 11.94 -1.38
C SER A 161 -20.29 10.97 -0.22
N ILE A 162 -21.18 11.32 0.72
CA ILE A 162 -21.53 10.47 1.87
C ILE A 162 -22.28 9.21 1.41
N LEU A 163 -23.25 9.35 0.48
CA LEU A 163 -23.99 8.20 -0.04
C LEU A 163 -23.06 7.24 -0.79
N LEU A 164 -22.12 7.77 -1.56
CA LEU A 164 -21.14 6.93 -2.26
C LEU A 164 -20.23 6.17 -1.28
N LEU A 165 -19.84 6.80 -0.16
CA LEU A 165 -19.10 6.12 0.92
C LEU A 165 -19.91 4.97 1.51
N ILE A 166 -21.19 5.20 1.80
CA ILE A 166 -22.10 4.17 2.34
C ILE A 166 -22.23 3.01 1.35
N ILE A 167 -22.42 3.29 0.06
CA ILE A 167 -22.46 2.27 -0.99
C ILE A 167 -21.17 1.43 -0.98
N GLY A 168 -20.00 2.06 -0.90
CA GLY A 168 -18.72 1.35 -0.82
C GLY A 168 -18.63 0.41 0.37
N ILE A 169 -19.07 0.87 1.54
CA ILE A 169 -19.14 0.05 2.76
C ILE A 169 -20.06 -1.15 2.56
N MET A 170 -21.27 -0.93 2.02
CA MET A 170 -22.24 -2.01 1.78
C MET A 170 -21.75 -3.05 0.79
N VAL A 171 -21.10 -2.61 -0.30
CA VAL A 171 -20.46 -3.50 -1.28
C VAL A 171 -19.36 -4.32 -0.60
N GLY A 172 -18.57 -3.71 0.27
CA GLY A 172 -17.57 -4.41 1.08
C GLY A 172 -18.18 -5.48 1.99
N TYR A 173 -19.31 -5.20 2.63
CA TYR A 173 -20.04 -6.19 3.46
C TYR A 173 -20.58 -7.35 2.62
N VAL A 174 -21.13 -7.09 1.44
CA VAL A 174 -21.59 -8.15 0.53
C VAL A 174 -20.42 -9.06 0.13
N ALA A 175 -19.28 -8.46 -0.27
CA ALA A 175 -18.08 -9.23 -0.61
C ALA A 175 -17.60 -10.09 0.58
N ASN A 176 -17.54 -9.53 1.79
CA ASN A 176 -17.14 -10.26 2.99
C ASN A 176 -18.13 -11.38 3.37
N SER A 177 -19.42 -11.19 3.15
CA SER A 177 -20.43 -12.23 3.37
C SER A 177 -20.23 -13.41 2.42
N ILE A 178 -19.94 -13.14 1.14
CA ILE A 178 -19.63 -14.20 0.17
C ILE A 178 -18.36 -14.93 0.58
N ILE A 179 -17.28 -14.20 0.97
CA ILE A 179 -16.05 -14.80 1.49
C ILE A 179 -16.33 -15.72 2.67
N SER A 180 -17.20 -15.32 3.61
CA SER A 180 -17.57 -16.13 4.77
C SER A 180 -18.27 -17.43 4.37
N ILE A 181 -19.15 -17.38 3.37
CA ILE A 181 -19.81 -18.57 2.82
C ILE A 181 -18.78 -19.50 2.15
N LEU A 182 -17.86 -18.95 1.38
CA LEU A 182 -16.79 -19.72 0.73
C LEU A 182 -15.89 -20.41 1.77
N ASN A 183 -15.49 -19.70 2.83
CA ASN A 183 -14.70 -20.26 3.92
C ASN A 183 -15.43 -21.42 4.64
N PHE A 184 -16.75 -21.34 4.78
CA PHE A 184 -17.54 -22.39 5.44
C PHE A 184 -17.51 -23.73 4.67
N TYR A 185 -17.46 -23.68 3.33
CA TYR A 185 -17.41 -24.87 2.48
C TYR A 185 -16.00 -25.30 2.07
N ALA A 186 -14.97 -24.49 2.38
CA ALA A 186 -13.60 -24.73 1.92
C ALA A 186 -12.87 -25.78 2.77
N THR A 187 -11.78 -26.29 2.23
CA THR A 187 -10.85 -27.18 2.94
C THR A 187 -10.03 -26.39 3.99
N GLU A 188 -9.56 -27.07 5.03
CA GLU A 188 -8.70 -26.46 6.07
C GLU A 188 -7.45 -25.80 5.47
N GLU A 189 -6.81 -26.46 4.47
CA GLU A 189 -5.63 -25.91 3.78
C GLU A 189 -5.96 -24.63 3.01
N GLY A 190 -7.11 -24.60 2.32
CA GLY A 190 -7.59 -23.44 1.60
C GLY A 190 -7.85 -22.26 2.54
N VAL A 191 -8.55 -22.49 3.63
CA VAL A 191 -8.81 -21.48 4.66
C VAL A 191 -7.51 -20.94 5.27
N LYS A 192 -6.56 -21.83 5.63
CA LYS A 192 -5.25 -21.44 6.16
C LYS A 192 -4.48 -20.58 5.16
N SER A 193 -4.43 -20.98 3.90
CA SER A 193 -3.74 -20.23 2.85
C SER A 193 -4.36 -18.85 2.64
N TYR A 194 -5.70 -18.76 2.62
CA TYR A 194 -6.43 -17.50 2.52
C TYR A 194 -6.15 -16.57 3.72
N LEU A 195 -6.14 -17.12 4.94
CA LEU A 195 -5.83 -16.35 6.15
C LEU A 195 -4.40 -15.82 6.12
N VAL A 196 -3.41 -16.63 5.70
CA VAL A 196 -2.02 -16.18 5.56
C VAL A 196 -1.89 -15.07 4.54
N TRP A 197 -2.54 -15.19 3.37
CA TRP A 197 -2.58 -14.10 2.38
C TRP A 197 -3.21 -12.83 2.96
N GLY A 198 -4.30 -12.96 3.72
CA GLY A 198 -5.00 -11.85 4.37
C GLY A 198 -4.19 -11.12 5.45
N MET A 199 -3.13 -11.74 5.98
CA MET A 199 -2.22 -11.11 6.95
C MET A 199 -1.33 -10.03 6.34
N GLY A 200 -1.17 -10.03 5.01
CA GLY A 200 -0.35 -9.07 4.29
C GLY A 200 1.15 -9.25 4.52
N ASN A 201 1.94 -9.05 3.48
CA ASN A 201 3.40 -8.99 3.58
C ASN A 201 3.97 -8.18 2.41
N PHE A 202 5.22 -7.71 2.52
CA PHE A 202 5.91 -7.01 1.44
C PHE A 202 6.81 -7.93 0.61
N GLY A 203 6.94 -9.21 0.96
CA GLY A 203 7.76 -10.20 0.25
C GLY A 203 7.09 -10.83 -0.98
N GLY A 204 5.89 -10.38 -1.36
CA GLY A 204 5.14 -10.93 -2.49
C GLY A 204 5.62 -10.50 -3.88
N VAL A 205 6.55 -9.53 -3.98
CA VAL A 205 7.11 -9.03 -5.24
C VAL A 205 8.52 -9.53 -5.41
N SER A 206 8.77 -10.37 -6.43
CA SER A 206 10.14 -10.78 -6.81
C SER A 206 10.85 -9.68 -7.58
N MET A 207 12.19 -9.75 -7.66
CA MET A 207 12.98 -8.76 -8.44
C MET A 207 12.56 -8.73 -9.92
N ALA A 208 12.19 -9.86 -10.50
CA ALA A 208 11.69 -9.95 -11.87
C ALA A 208 10.32 -9.23 -12.07
N GLN A 209 9.49 -9.17 -11.02
CA GLN A 209 8.18 -8.50 -11.05
C GLN A 209 8.25 -7.03 -10.64
N MET A 210 9.34 -6.61 -10.01
CA MET A 210 9.53 -5.25 -9.49
C MET A 210 9.34 -4.16 -10.57
N PRO A 211 9.84 -4.29 -11.81
CA PRO A 211 9.63 -3.26 -12.83
C PRO A 211 8.15 -3.04 -13.15
N LEU A 212 7.35 -4.12 -13.23
CA LEU A 212 5.91 -4.03 -13.46
C LEU A 212 5.20 -3.37 -12.28
N PHE A 213 5.46 -3.85 -11.07
CA PHE A 213 4.87 -3.30 -9.85
C PHE A 213 5.22 -1.82 -9.67
N ALA A 214 6.50 -1.48 -9.76
CA ALA A 214 6.99 -0.12 -9.57
C ALA A 214 6.44 0.84 -10.64
N SER A 215 6.40 0.44 -11.92
CA SER A 215 5.88 1.30 -12.98
C SER A 215 4.41 1.66 -12.76
N ILE A 216 3.55 0.70 -12.40
CA ILE A 216 2.13 0.96 -12.15
C ILE A 216 1.94 1.85 -10.91
N VAL A 217 2.67 1.57 -9.82
CA VAL A 217 2.61 2.38 -8.60
C VAL A 217 3.10 3.80 -8.86
N LEU A 218 4.24 3.98 -9.52
CA LEU A 218 4.78 5.31 -9.83
C LEU A 218 3.87 6.11 -10.75
N LEU A 219 3.27 5.49 -11.77
CA LEU A 219 2.27 6.14 -12.63
C LEU A 219 1.05 6.58 -11.83
N GLY A 220 0.55 5.74 -10.93
CA GLY A 220 -0.55 6.09 -10.03
C GLY A 220 -0.21 7.23 -9.07
N LEU A 221 1.01 7.23 -8.50
CA LEU A 221 1.49 8.32 -7.63
C LEU A 221 1.67 9.63 -8.41
N LEU A 222 2.21 9.58 -9.63
CA LEU A 222 2.29 10.75 -10.51
C LEU A 222 0.90 11.30 -10.86
N ALA A 223 -0.05 10.42 -11.19
CA ALA A 223 -1.44 10.82 -11.42
C ALA A 223 -2.07 11.47 -10.17
N ALA A 224 -1.77 10.94 -8.97
CA ALA A 224 -2.20 11.55 -7.71
C ALA A 224 -1.62 12.96 -7.50
N LEU A 225 -0.35 13.18 -7.84
CA LEU A 225 0.28 14.51 -7.77
C LEU A 225 -0.39 15.52 -8.69
N LEU A 226 -0.89 15.12 -9.85
CA LEU A 226 -1.64 16.01 -10.74
C LEU A 226 -2.97 16.48 -10.13
N MET A 227 -3.51 15.76 -9.14
CA MET A 227 -4.75 16.10 -8.45
C MET A 227 -4.58 17.14 -7.32
N MET A 228 -3.37 17.61 -7.01
CA MET A 228 -3.12 18.55 -5.90
C MET A 228 -3.96 19.84 -5.98
N LYS A 229 -4.12 20.42 -7.16
CA LYS A 229 -4.90 21.65 -7.35
C LYS A 229 -6.40 21.40 -7.16
N PRO A 230 -7.04 20.42 -7.83
CA PRO A 230 -8.43 20.08 -7.58
C PRO A 230 -8.72 19.73 -6.11
N LEU A 231 -7.81 19.01 -5.44
CA LEU A 231 -7.96 18.66 -4.03
C LEU A 231 -7.97 19.88 -3.12
N ASN A 232 -7.10 20.87 -3.37
CA ASN A 232 -7.11 22.11 -2.60
C ASN A 232 -8.42 22.90 -2.76
N ALA A 233 -9.03 22.89 -3.94
CA ALA A 233 -10.32 23.53 -4.13
C ALA A 233 -11.44 22.75 -3.42
N LEU A 234 -11.41 21.42 -3.42
CA LEU A 234 -12.38 20.58 -2.70
C LEU A 234 -12.35 20.81 -1.18
N LEU A 235 -11.22 21.19 -0.59
CA LEU A 235 -11.15 21.57 0.83
C LEU A 235 -12.10 22.74 1.19
N LEU A 236 -12.28 23.68 0.26
CA LEU A 236 -13.14 24.86 0.46
C LEU A 236 -14.64 24.55 0.30
N GLY A 237 -14.97 23.39 -0.26
CA GLY A 237 -16.33 22.94 -0.50
C GLY A 237 -16.64 22.63 -1.95
N GLU A 238 -17.57 21.71 -2.18
CA GLU A 238 -17.97 21.30 -3.52
C GLU A 238 -18.51 22.50 -4.32
N GLN A 239 -19.43 23.29 -3.74
CA GLN A 239 -19.98 24.49 -4.37
C GLN A 239 -18.91 25.54 -4.68
N TYR A 240 -17.95 25.74 -3.77
CA TYR A 240 -16.87 26.68 -3.98
C TYR A 240 -15.91 26.21 -5.07
N ALA A 241 -15.60 24.91 -5.09
CA ALA A 241 -14.78 24.30 -6.14
C ALA A 241 -15.43 24.43 -7.53
N GLU A 242 -16.75 24.25 -7.63
CA GLU A 242 -17.51 24.46 -8.87
C GLU A 242 -17.44 25.91 -9.34
N ASN A 243 -17.56 26.88 -8.44
CA ASN A 243 -17.42 28.31 -8.75
C ASN A 243 -16.00 28.67 -9.23
N LEU A 244 -14.98 27.91 -8.82
CA LEU A 244 -13.61 28.01 -9.33
C LEU A 244 -13.41 27.30 -10.70
N GLY A 245 -14.47 26.74 -11.29
CA GLY A 245 -14.42 26.04 -12.57
C GLY A 245 -13.97 24.59 -12.48
N ILE A 246 -13.91 23.99 -11.28
CA ILE A 246 -13.53 22.59 -11.10
C ILE A 246 -14.78 21.72 -11.21
N ASN A 247 -14.76 20.77 -12.13
CA ASN A 247 -15.80 19.77 -12.22
C ASN A 247 -15.61 18.71 -11.11
N VAL A 248 -16.38 18.85 -10.02
CA VAL A 248 -16.30 18.01 -8.83
C VAL A 248 -16.53 16.53 -9.16
N GLN A 249 -17.51 16.23 -10.01
CA GLN A 249 -17.81 14.87 -10.43
C GLN A 249 -16.64 14.21 -11.18
N ARG A 250 -16.05 14.93 -12.14
CA ARG A 250 -14.85 14.42 -12.86
C ARG A 250 -13.68 14.22 -11.92
N THR A 251 -13.43 15.16 -11.03
CA THR A 251 -12.36 15.06 -10.03
C THR A 251 -12.55 13.83 -9.15
N ARG A 252 -13.75 13.61 -8.61
CA ARG A 252 -14.10 12.44 -7.81
C ARG A 252 -13.90 11.13 -8.58
N ASN A 253 -14.30 11.08 -9.83
CA ASN A 253 -14.12 9.93 -10.69
C ASN A 253 -12.64 9.60 -10.94
N PHE A 254 -11.81 10.63 -11.22
CA PHE A 254 -10.36 10.43 -11.34
C PHE A 254 -9.71 9.95 -10.04
N LEU A 255 -10.14 10.49 -8.89
CA LEU A 255 -9.65 10.04 -7.59
C LEU A 255 -10.01 8.58 -7.34
N LEU A 256 -11.21 8.13 -7.68
CA LEU A 256 -11.63 6.73 -7.56
C LEU A 256 -10.80 5.80 -8.47
N ILE A 257 -10.51 6.22 -9.70
CA ILE A 257 -9.68 5.42 -10.63
C ILE A 257 -8.26 5.31 -10.11
N ILE A 258 -7.64 6.42 -9.71
CA ILE A 258 -6.26 6.45 -9.18
C ILE A 258 -6.16 5.58 -7.92
N THR A 259 -7.06 5.79 -6.97
CA THR A 259 -7.05 5.02 -5.70
C THR A 259 -7.40 3.56 -5.94
N GLY A 260 -8.34 3.26 -6.83
CA GLY A 260 -8.69 1.91 -7.22
C GLY A 260 -7.51 1.15 -7.84
N LEU A 261 -6.79 1.77 -8.78
CA LEU A 261 -5.63 1.18 -9.41
C LEU A 261 -4.49 0.93 -8.41
N LEU A 262 -4.15 1.94 -7.60
CA LEU A 262 -3.11 1.82 -6.58
C LEU A 262 -3.46 0.76 -5.54
N MET A 263 -4.73 0.70 -5.09
CA MET A 263 -5.21 -0.34 -4.18
C MET A 263 -5.21 -1.72 -4.80
N ALA A 264 -5.64 -1.84 -6.06
CA ALA A 264 -5.69 -3.12 -6.76
C ALA A 264 -4.29 -3.73 -6.88
N ILE A 265 -3.29 -2.95 -7.33
CA ILE A 265 -1.93 -3.46 -7.51
C ILE A 265 -1.26 -3.76 -6.17
N THR A 266 -1.39 -2.88 -5.18
CA THR A 266 -0.77 -3.10 -3.86
C THR A 266 -1.41 -4.28 -3.13
N THR A 267 -2.75 -4.42 -3.17
CA THR A 267 -3.43 -5.54 -2.52
C THR A 267 -3.18 -6.86 -3.26
N ALA A 268 -3.08 -6.86 -4.58
CA ALA A 268 -2.79 -8.06 -5.35
C ALA A 268 -1.43 -8.67 -4.98
N PHE A 269 -0.39 -7.85 -4.87
CA PHE A 269 0.97 -8.32 -4.55
C PHE A 269 1.24 -8.50 -3.06
N CYS A 270 0.73 -7.60 -2.21
CA CYS A 270 1.07 -7.56 -0.78
C CYS A 270 -0.04 -8.10 0.13
N GLY A 271 -1.20 -8.49 -0.42
CA GLY A 271 -2.40 -8.71 0.37
C GLY A 271 -3.03 -7.41 0.88
N PRO A 272 -4.16 -7.48 1.58
CA PRO A 272 -4.79 -6.30 2.17
C PRO A 272 -3.94 -5.75 3.31
N ILE A 273 -3.56 -4.47 3.23
CA ILE A 273 -2.79 -3.79 4.28
C ILE A 273 -3.67 -2.72 4.93
N ALA A 274 -3.84 -2.85 6.23
CA ALA A 274 -4.66 -1.93 7.02
C ALA A 274 -3.83 -0.77 7.61
N PHE A 275 -4.52 0.27 8.05
CA PHE A 275 -4.03 1.41 8.84
C PHE A 275 -3.05 2.37 8.16
N ILE A 276 -2.14 1.97 7.28
CA ILE A 276 -1.18 2.88 6.64
C ILE A 276 -1.92 4.03 5.93
N GLY A 277 -2.88 3.71 5.07
CA GLY A 277 -3.65 4.72 4.35
C GLY A 277 -4.55 5.59 5.24
N LEU A 278 -4.91 5.12 6.42
CA LEU A 278 -5.72 5.91 7.35
C LEU A 278 -4.86 6.79 8.26
N ALA A 279 -3.81 6.24 8.87
CA ALA A 279 -3.01 6.93 9.88
C ALA A 279 -2.00 7.93 9.31
N VAL A 280 -1.32 7.57 8.21
CA VAL A 280 -0.22 8.37 7.66
C VAL A 280 -0.63 9.79 7.22
N PRO A 281 -1.77 10.02 6.55
CA PRO A 281 -2.20 11.38 6.24
C PRO A 281 -2.37 12.25 7.48
N HIS A 282 -2.81 11.68 8.60
CA HIS A 282 -2.92 12.40 9.87
C HIS A 282 -1.56 12.73 10.46
N ILE A 283 -0.61 11.79 10.41
CA ILE A 283 0.78 12.03 10.84
C ILE A 283 1.38 13.19 10.04
N ALA A 284 1.24 13.15 8.72
CA ALA A 284 1.77 14.19 7.84
C ALA A 284 1.14 15.57 8.12
N ARG A 285 -0.19 15.64 8.34
CA ARG A 285 -0.87 16.89 8.73
C ARG A 285 -0.37 17.45 10.06
N LEU A 286 -0.22 16.60 11.07
CA LEU A 286 0.28 17.00 12.38
C LEU A 286 1.69 17.57 12.31
N LEU A 287 2.58 16.94 11.57
CA LEU A 287 3.99 17.34 11.47
C LEU A 287 4.18 18.59 10.62
N LEU A 288 3.42 18.73 9.52
CA LEU A 288 3.49 19.90 8.65
C LEU A 288 2.63 21.06 9.12
N ASN A 289 1.59 20.79 9.88
CA ASN A 289 0.56 21.76 10.29
C ASN A 289 -0.03 22.53 9.08
N THR A 290 -0.42 21.80 8.04
CA THR A 290 -1.00 22.37 6.82
C THR A 290 -1.91 21.37 6.13
N ASP A 291 -3.00 21.87 5.53
CA ASP A 291 -3.91 21.08 4.68
C ASP A 291 -3.63 21.31 3.17
N ASN A 292 -2.68 22.17 2.83
CA ASN A 292 -2.35 22.44 1.44
C ASN A 292 -1.69 21.23 0.76
N HIS A 293 -2.40 20.61 -0.19
CA HIS A 293 -1.99 19.40 -0.90
C HIS A 293 -0.70 19.55 -1.69
N LEU A 294 -0.30 20.78 -2.08
CA LEU A 294 1.00 21.01 -2.73
C LEU A 294 2.18 20.62 -1.85
N SER A 295 2.02 20.68 -0.53
CA SER A 295 3.04 20.26 0.43
C SER A 295 2.65 18.95 1.12
N LEU A 296 1.35 18.78 1.40
CA LEU A 296 0.85 17.65 2.18
C LEU A 296 0.91 16.34 1.40
N LEU A 297 0.56 16.31 0.10
CA LEU A 297 0.52 15.05 -0.65
C LEU A 297 1.92 14.44 -0.85
N PRO A 298 2.96 15.17 -1.31
CA PRO A 298 4.31 14.61 -1.37
C PRO A 298 4.84 14.19 0.00
N ALA A 299 4.57 14.99 1.04
CA ALA A 299 4.97 14.65 2.40
C ALA A 299 4.27 13.38 2.92
N THR A 300 2.98 13.21 2.61
CA THR A 300 2.23 11.99 2.96
C THR A 300 2.79 10.77 2.27
N MET A 301 3.14 10.85 0.99
CA MET A 301 3.78 9.76 0.24
C MET A 301 5.11 9.34 0.89
N LEU A 302 5.98 10.32 1.21
CA LEU A 302 7.26 10.04 1.86
C LEU A 302 7.08 9.49 3.28
N THR A 303 6.15 10.04 4.05
CA THR A 303 5.84 9.53 5.40
C THR A 303 5.31 8.10 5.33
N GLY A 304 4.46 7.80 4.33
CA GLY A 304 3.93 6.45 4.11
C GLY A 304 5.02 5.45 3.76
N ALA A 305 5.96 5.84 2.89
CA ALA A 305 7.13 5.04 2.57
C ALA A 305 7.97 4.73 3.83
N ALA A 306 8.26 5.76 4.64
CA ALA A 306 9.02 5.60 5.89
C ALA A 306 8.28 4.70 6.90
N VAL A 307 6.98 4.90 7.10
CA VAL A 307 6.16 4.08 8.02
C VAL A 307 6.09 2.63 7.56
N ALA A 308 5.91 2.37 6.26
CA ALA A 308 5.87 1.01 5.74
C ALA A 308 7.23 0.30 5.89
N LEU A 309 8.35 0.98 5.63
CA LEU A 309 9.70 0.45 5.88
C LEU A 309 9.92 0.16 7.37
N LEU A 310 9.45 1.04 8.26
CA LEU A 310 9.50 0.80 9.70
C LEU A 310 8.66 -0.41 10.11
N CYS A 311 7.43 -0.55 9.60
CA CYS A 311 6.59 -1.72 9.84
C CYS A 311 7.27 -3.00 9.34
N ASN A 312 7.87 -2.98 8.14
CA ASN A 312 8.60 -4.13 7.61
C ASN A 312 9.77 -4.52 8.51
N LEU A 313 10.55 -3.55 8.97
CA LEU A 313 11.63 -3.78 9.91
C LEU A 313 11.15 -4.42 11.22
N LEU A 314 10.03 -3.90 11.79
CA LEU A 314 9.43 -4.47 13.00
C LEU A 314 8.90 -5.89 12.80
N CYS A 315 8.41 -6.23 11.60
CA CYS A 315 7.99 -7.59 11.28
C CYS A 315 9.15 -8.59 11.28
N ILE A 316 10.36 -8.14 10.94
CA ILE A 316 11.57 -8.98 10.83
C ILE A 316 12.33 -9.07 12.16
N LEU A 317 12.15 -8.11 13.08
CA LEU A 317 12.90 -8.02 14.34
C LEU A 317 12.89 -9.27 15.23
N PRO A 318 11.81 -10.09 15.30
CA PRO A 318 11.84 -11.32 16.07
C PRO A 318 12.90 -12.35 15.62
N GLY A 319 13.49 -12.17 14.44
CA GLY A 319 14.61 -12.99 13.97
C GLY A 319 14.27 -14.48 13.89
N GLU A 320 14.87 -15.28 14.76
CA GLU A 320 14.67 -16.75 14.79
C GLU A 320 13.25 -17.19 15.15
N LEU A 321 12.46 -16.34 15.82
CA LEU A 321 11.07 -16.64 16.17
C LEU A 321 10.10 -16.54 14.97
N GLY A 322 10.59 -16.11 13.81
CA GLY A 322 9.81 -15.97 12.58
C GLY A 322 9.44 -14.52 12.25
N ILE A 323 8.71 -14.34 11.16
CA ILE A 323 8.30 -13.02 10.66
C ILE A 323 6.87 -12.74 11.16
N LEU A 324 6.70 -11.59 11.83
CA LEU A 324 5.37 -11.14 12.25
C LEU A 324 4.50 -10.75 11.05
N PRO A 325 3.19 -11.07 11.09
CA PRO A 325 2.26 -10.60 10.07
C PRO A 325 2.19 -9.07 10.04
N LEU A 326 2.18 -8.49 8.84
CA LEU A 326 2.18 -7.04 8.68
C LEU A 326 0.92 -6.39 9.31
N ASN A 327 -0.23 -7.02 9.14
CA ASN A 327 -1.50 -6.55 9.72
C ASN A 327 -1.61 -6.73 11.24
N ALA A 328 -0.65 -7.35 11.90
CA ALA A 328 -0.51 -7.30 13.36
C ALA A 328 0.28 -6.04 13.79
N VAL A 329 1.28 -5.64 13.01
CA VAL A 329 2.18 -4.52 13.35
C VAL A 329 1.56 -3.16 12.98
N THR A 330 0.95 -3.03 11.80
CA THR A 330 0.43 -1.75 11.31
C THR A 330 -0.66 -1.13 12.20
N PRO A 331 -1.61 -1.88 12.80
CA PRO A 331 -2.59 -1.33 13.74
C PRO A 331 -1.95 -0.89 15.07
N LEU A 332 -0.95 -1.63 15.55
CA LEU A 332 -0.26 -1.29 16.80
C LEU A 332 0.40 0.09 16.73
N LEU A 333 0.92 0.46 15.55
CA LEU A 333 1.47 1.80 15.31
C LEU A 333 0.40 2.81 14.93
N GLY A 334 -0.57 2.42 14.10
CA GLY A 334 -1.54 3.34 13.52
C GLY A 334 -2.66 3.74 14.48
N ALA A 335 -3.20 2.81 15.27
CA ALA A 335 -4.35 3.09 16.12
C ALA A 335 -4.07 4.11 17.23
N PRO A 336 -2.94 4.05 17.98
CA PRO A 336 -2.63 5.07 18.99
C PRO A 336 -2.53 6.47 18.41
N ILE A 337 -1.95 6.60 17.21
CA ILE A 337 -1.80 7.88 16.52
C ILE A 337 -3.17 8.46 16.15
N ILE A 338 -4.08 7.64 15.61
CA ILE A 338 -5.42 8.08 15.26
C ILE A 338 -6.20 8.51 16.50
N ILE A 339 -6.13 7.74 17.59
CA ILE A 339 -6.77 8.08 18.87
C ILE A 339 -6.23 9.44 19.37
N TYR A 340 -4.91 9.64 19.38
CA TYR A 340 -4.29 10.89 19.78
C TYR A 340 -4.78 12.08 18.94
N VAL A 341 -4.84 11.91 17.59
CA VAL A 341 -5.32 12.95 16.68
C VAL A 341 -6.77 13.33 16.96
N ILE A 342 -7.65 12.34 17.16
CA ILE A 342 -9.06 12.58 17.46
C ILE A 342 -9.22 13.31 18.79
N MET A 343 -8.45 12.93 19.80
CA MET A 343 -8.50 13.57 21.11
C MET A 343 -7.99 15.03 21.10
N LYS A 344 -6.99 15.31 20.27
CA LYS A 344 -6.39 16.66 20.16
C LYS A 344 -7.28 17.65 19.40
N ASN A 345 -8.12 17.17 18.50
CA ASN A 345 -9.02 18.00 17.68
C ASN A 345 -10.39 18.23 18.34
N LYS A 346 -10.56 17.82 19.60
CA LYS A 346 -11.66 18.23 20.48
C LYS A 346 -11.26 19.48 21.27
#